data_56a1e096c472b3a2c7671b88cd061d76
#
_entry.id   56a1e096c472b3a2c7671b88cd061d76
#
_cell.length_a   1.000
_cell.length_b   1.000
_cell.length_c   1.000
_cell.angle_alpha   90.00
_cell.angle_beta   90.00
_cell.angle_gamma   90.00
#
_symmetry.space_group_name_H-M   'P 1'
#
loop_
_entity.id
_entity.type
_entity.pdbx_description
1 polymer ?
#
loop_
_entity_poly.entity_id
_entity_poly.type
_entity_poly.pdbx_seq_one_letter_code
_entity_poly.pdbx_strand_id
1 'polypeptide(L)'
;MAHETILVVDDEKEIRNLITIYLKNEGYKVLQAGDGEEGLRLLEENEVHLVVLDIMMPKVDGIHMCMKVRESKEMPIIMLSAKTQDMDKILGLTTGADDYVTKPFNPLELIARIKSQLRRYMKMNGLALQNEDELEIGEMKINISTHTVIVDGEEVKLTPREFSILELLARNPGMVFSAEQIYEKVWNERSFKSDNTVMVHIRKVREKIEENPRKPIYIKTVWGVGYKIEKDI
;
A
#
# COMPACT_ATOMS: atom_id res chain seq x y z
N MET A 1 -10.59 -8.00 5.08
CA MET A 1 -10.51 -6.83 4.17
C MET A 1 -10.61 -5.61 5.05
N ALA A 2 -9.57 -4.84 5.13
CA ALA A 2 -9.52 -3.61 5.91
C ALA A 2 -10.48 -2.61 5.27
N HIS A 3 -11.30 -1.97 6.09
CA HIS A 3 -12.28 -1.01 5.62
C HIS A 3 -11.89 0.39 6.09
N GLU A 4 -10.70 0.86 5.64
CA GLU A 4 -10.31 2.22 5.95
C GLU A 4 -11.35 3.18 5.38
N THR A 5 -11.74 4.13 6.22
CA THR A 5 -12.68 5.18 5.86
C THR A 5 -11.92 6.43 5.46
N ILE A 6 -12.19 6.94 4.27
CA ILE A 6 -11.60 8.18 3.75
C ILE A 6 -12.69 9.23 3.68
N LEU A 7 -12.44 10.42 4.24
CA LEU A 7 -13.31 11.57 4.11
C LEU A 7 -12.81 12.46 2.96
N VAL A 8 -13.70 12.77 2.02
CA VAL A 8 -13.45 13.70 0.91
C VAL A 8 -14.25 14.97 1.13
N VAL A 9 -13.57 16.09 1.28
CA VAL A 9 -14.17 17.42 1.53
C VAL A 9 -13.79 18.36 0.40
N ASP A 10 -14.77 18.80 -0.37
CA ASP A 10 -14.62 19.68 -1.53
C ASP A 10 -16.00 20.28 -1.82
N ASP A 11 -16.12 21.55 -2.19
CA ASP A 11 -17.42 22.14 -2.49
C ASP A 11 -17.95 21.71 -3.88
N GLU A 12 -17.06 21.30 -4.79
CA GLU A 12 -17.40 20.80 -6.11
C GLU A 12 -17.85 19.32 -6.06
N LYS A 13 -19.15 19.09 -6.20
CA LYS A 13 -19.75 17.74 -6.15
C LYS A 13 -19.15 16.77 -7.19
N GLU A 14 -18.80 17.27 -8.36
CA GLU A 14 -18.19 16.50 -9.44
C GLU A 14 -16.82 15.96 -9.04
N ILE A 15 -16.01 16.76 -8.36
CA ILE A 15 -14.69 16.36 -7.85
C ILE A 15 -14.86 15.30 -6.75
N ARG A 16 -15.77 15.54 -5.78
CA ARG A 16 -16.05 14.53 -4.73
C ARG A 16 -16.48 13.19 -5.34
N ASN A 17 -17.37 13.23 -6.34
CA ASN A 17 -17.84 12.01 -6.99
C ASN A 17 -16.72 11.30 -7.75
N LEU A 18 -15.89 12.03 -8.48
CA LEU A 18 -14.75 11.48 -9.21
C LEU A 18 -13.82 10.74 -8.24
N ILE A 19 -13.37 11.41 -7.17
CA ILE A 19 -12.49 10.82 -6.17
C ILE A 19 -13.14 9.59 -5.53
N THR A 20 -14.42 9.68 -5.18
CA THR A 20 -15.18 8.59 -4.56
C THR A 20 -15.23 7.34 -5.42
N ILE A 21 -15.44 7.48 -6.75
CA ILE A 21 -15.46 6.34 -7.66
C ILE A 21 -14.11 5.60 -7.62
N TYR A 22 -13.01 6.32 -7.73
CA TYR A 22 -11.67 5.71 -7.69
C TYR A 22 -11.39 5.06 -6.35
N LEU A 23 -11.71 5.70 -5.22
CA LEU A 23 -11.50 5.15 -3.89
C LEU A 23 -12.33 3.89 -3.61
N LYS A 24 -13.60 3.89 -4.03
CA LYS A 24 -14.47 2.70 -3.89
C LYS A 24 -13.98 1.52 -4.74
N ASN A 25 -13.43 1.77 -5.92
CA ASN A 25 -12.83 0.72 -6.76
C ASN A 25 -11.59 0.08 -6.09
N GLU A 26 -10.92 0.81 -5.19
CA GLU A 26 -9.82 0.30 -4.37
C GLU A 26 -10.27 -0.34 -3.04
N GLY A 27 -11.58 -0.40 -2.80
CA GLY A 27 -12.17 -1.06 -1.62
C GLY A 27 -12.33 -0.17 -0.39
N TYR A 28 -12.06 1.13 -0.46
CA TYR A 28 -12.22 2.06 0.66
C TYR A 28 -13.68 2.42 0.93
N LYS A 29 -14.00 2.64 2.22
CA LYS A 29 -15.24 3.32 2.60
C LYS A 29 -15.04 4.83 2.43
N VAL A 30 -15.99 5.52 1.79
CA VAL A 30 -15.85 6.95 1.50
C VAL A 30 -17.01 7.73 2.09
N LEU A 31 -16.67 8.76 2.88
CA LEU A 31 -17.56 9.81 3.33
C LEU A 31 -17.31 11.06 2.49
N GLN A 32 -18.36 11.83 2.23
CA GLN A 32 -18.27 13.07 1.47
C GLN A 32 -18.82 14.23 2.30
N ALA A 33 -18.17 15.39 2.23
CA ALA A 33 -18.64 16.64 2.79
C ALA A 33 -18.53 17.75 1.73
N GLY A 34 -19.51 18.64 1.69
CA GLY A 34 -19.55 19.76 0.76
C GLY A 34 -18.92 21.05 1.30
N ASP A 35 -18.59 21.10 2.59
CA ASP A 35 -17.90 22.21 3.24
C ASP A 35 -17.16 21.75 4.50
N GLY A 36 -16.35 22.63 5.10
CA GLY A 36 -15.55 22.30 6.28
C GLY A 36 -16.38 22.02 7.54
N GLU A 37 -17.57 22.63 7.69
CA GLU A 37 -18.44 22.36 8.86
C GLU A 37 -19.01 20.93 8.81
N GLU A 38 -19.52 20.53 7.66
CA GLU A 38 -19.97 19.15 7.45
C GLU A 38 -18.82 18.15 7.61
N GLY A 39 -17.63 18.50 7.10
CA GLY A 39 -16.42 17.69 7.25
C GLY A 39 -16.06 17.47 8.72
N LEU A 40 -16.03 18.53 9.54
CA LEU A 40 -15.73 18.43 10.96
C LEU A 40 -16.76 17.57 11.70
N ARG A 41 -18.06 17.75 11.41
CA ARG A 41 -19.12 16.92 12.02
C ARG A 41 -18.94 15.44 11.67
N LEU A 42 -18.65 15.11 10.42
CA LEU A 42 -18.42 13.72 10.01
C LEU A 42 -17.19 13.10 10.69
N LEU A 43 -16.17 13.90 11.00
CA LEU A 43 -14.98 13.46 11.76
C LEU A 43 -15.28 13.18 13.23
N GLU A 44 -16.29 13.83 13.81
CA GLU A 44 -16.76 13.54 15.19
C GLU A 44 -17.62 12.28 15.25
N GLU A 45 -18.46 12.06 14.24
CA GLU A 45 -19.43 10.98 14.19
C GLU A 45 -18.85 9.65 13.66
N ASN A 46 -17.70 9.68 13.01
CA ASN A 46 -17.13 8.51 12.32
C ASN A 46 -15.64 8.34 12.61
N GLU A 47 -15.18 7.09 12.56
CA GLU A 47 -13.77 6.77 12.49
C GLU A 47 -13.26 7.00 11.06
N VAL A 48 -12.39 8.00 10.89
CA VAL A 48 -11.79 8.37 9.61
C VAL A 48 -10.29 8.18 9.68
N HIS A 49 -9.72 7.54 8.65
CA HIS A 49 -8.32 7.15 8.60
C HIS A 49 -7.47 8.09 7.71
N LEU A 50 -8.10 8.85 6.83
CA LEU A 50 -7.46 9.87 5.99
C LEU A 50 -8.49 10.89 5.52
N VAL A 51 -8.06 12.15 5.40
CA VAL A 51 -8.87 13.22 4.83
C VAL A 51 -8.24 13.72 3.52
N VAL A 52 -9.05 13.81 2.46
CA VAL A 52 -8.74 14.57 1.25
C VAL A 52 -9.53 15.88 1.34
N LEU A 53 -8.86 17.01 1.34
CA LEU A 53 -9.42 18.30 1.73
C LEU A 53 -9.09 19.38 0.70
N ASP A 54 -10.11 19.96 0.07
CA ASP A 54 -9.92 21.15 -0.75
C ASP A 54 -9.61 22.38 0.13
N ILE A 55 -8.69 23.20 -0.34
CA ILE A 55 -8.30 24.45 0.34
C ILE A 55 -9.35 25.53 0.13
N MET A 56 -9.83 25.67 -1.10
CA MET A 56 -10.65 26.78 -1.55
C MET A 56 -12.14 26.45 -1.46
N MET A 57 -12.68 26.47 -0.25
CA MET A 57 -14.10 26.21 -0.01
C MET A 57 -14.80 27.42 0.62
N PRO A 58 -16.11 27.60 0.38
CA PRO A 58 -16.91 28.61 1.06
C PRO A 58 -17.11 28.29 2.54
N LYS A 59 -17.41 29.32 3.37
CA LYS A 59 -17.66 29.27 4.82
C LYS A 59 -16.41 28.96 5.63
N VAL A 60 -16.07 27.68 5.83
CA VAL A 60 -14.84 27.21 6.49
C VAL A 60 -13.91 26.69 5.41
N ASP A 61 -12.83 27.43 5.16
CA ASP A 61 -11.81 26.99 4.22
C ASP A 61 -11.04 25.78 4.73
N GLY A 62 -10.36 25.06 3.80
CA GLY A 62 -9.64 23.83 4.13
C GLY A 62 -8.49 24.05 5.11
N ILE A 63 -7.89 25.24 5.14
CA ILE A 63 -6.81 25.56 6.08
C ILE A 63 -7.33 25.58 7.50
N HIS A 64 -8.41 26.31 7.75
CA HIS A 64 -9.06 26.37 9.06
C HIS A 64 -9.56 25.00 9.52
N MET A 65 -10.16 24.22 8.61
CA MET A 65 -10.56 22.86 8.91
C MET A 65 -9.35 22.00 9.30
N CYS A 66 -8.25 22.04 8.55
CA CYS A 66 -7.03 21.31 8.86
C CYS A 66 -6.49 21.64 10.25
N MET A 67 -6.39 22.93 10.59
CA MET A 67 -5.93 23.38 11.91
C MET A 67 -6.80 22.83 13.03
N LYS A 68 -8.14 22.91 12.90
CA LYS A 68 -9.06 22.33 13.88
C LYS A 68 -8.89 20.81 14.03
N VAL A 69 -8.72 20.09 12.92
CA VAL A 69 -8.48 18.66 12.96
C VAL A 69 -7.20 18.35 13.72
N ARG A 70 -6.15 19.13 13.53
CA ARG A 70 -4.85 18.93 14.19
C ARG A 70 -4.84 19.23 15.69
N GLU A 71 -5.85 19.91 16.23
CA GLU A 71 -5.99 20.07 17.69
C GLU A 71 -6.21 18.75 18.43
N SER A 72 -6.77 17.74 17.76
CA SER A 72 -7.17 16.49 18.43
C SER A 72 -6.94 15.19 17.63
N LYS A 73 -6.52 15.27 16.37
CA LYS A 73 -6.45 14.12 15.49
C LYS A 73 -5.16 14.11 14.66
N GLU A 74 -4.57 12.91 14.51
CA GLU A 74 -3.26 12.68 13.85
C GLU A 74 -3.39 12.00 12.47
N MET A 75 -4.62 11.62 12.04
CA MET A 75 -4.77 10.97 10.75
C MET A 75 -4.28 11.85 9.60
N PRO A 76 -3.73 11.25 8.51
CA PRO A 76 -3.17 12.00 7.39
C PRO A 76 -4.21 12.86 6.67
N ILE A 77 -3.78 14.07 6.29
CA ILE A 77 -4.55 15.03 5.51
C ILE A 77 -3.80 15.34 4.22
N ILE A 78 -4.43 15.07 3.08
CA ILE A 78 -3.96 15.46 1.76
C ILE A 78 -4.77 16.66 1.29
N MET A 79 -4.10 17.80 1.07
CA MET A 79 -4.76 18.99 0.58
C MET A 79 -4.81 19.04 -0.94
N LEU A 80 -5.96 19.46 -1.48
CA LEU A 80 -6.12 19.80 -2.88
C LEU A 80 -5.99 21.32 -3.04
N SER A 81 -5.06 21.79 -3.88
CA SER A 81 -4.80 23.23 -4.06
C SER A 81 -4.93 23.66 -5.50
N ALA A 82 -5.43 24.87 -5.74
CA ALA A 82 -5.31 25.53 -7.03
C ALA A 82 -3.86 26.04 -7.21
N LYS A 83 -3.29 25.85 -8.41
CA LYS A 83 -1.91 26.20 -8.74
C LYS A 83 -1.66 27.71 -8.68
N THR A 84 -1.32 28.26 -7.48
CA THR A 84 -0.82 29.62 -7.32
C THR A 84 0.47 29.61 -6.53
N GLN A 85 1.53 30.17 -7.10
CA GLN A 85 2.92 30.09 -6.60
C GLN A 85 3.15 30.63 -5.18
N ASP A 86 2.27 31.47 -4.66
CA ASP A 86 2.40 32.07 -3.33
C ASP A 86 1.75 31.22 -2.22
N MET A 87 0.75 30.42 -2.54
CA MET A 87 0.12 29.51 -1.57
C MET A 87 1.00 28.32 -1.19
N ASP A 88 1.79 27.79 -2.11
CA ASP A 88 2.66 26.63 -1.86
C ASP A 88 3.73 26.90 -0.79
N LYS A 89 4.18 28.15 -0.63
CA LYS A 89 5.17 28.54 0.38
C LYS A 89 4.57 28.76 1.76
N ILE A 90 3.34 29.26 1.83
CA ILE A 90 2.65 29.53 3.11
C ILE A 90 2.08 28.24 3.68
N LEU A 91 1.55 27.34 2.82
CA LEU A 91 0.94 26.09 3.21
C LEU A 91 1.96 25.06 3.75
N GLY A 92 3.19 25.04 3.22
CA GLY A 92 4.22 24.11 3.66
C GLY A 92 4.71 24.28 5.10
N LEU A 93 4.48 25.44 5.72
CA LEU A 93 5.08 25.81 7.00
C LEU A 93 4.10 25.86 8.19
N THR A 94 2.78 25.91 7.98
CA THR A 94 1.85 26.28 9.07
C THR A 94 0.62 25.40 9.26
N THR A 95 0.21 24.58 8.30
CA THR A 95 -1.11 23.93 8.34
C THR A 95 -1.14 22.53 8.94
N GLY A 96 0.01 21.86 9.06
CA GLY A 96 0.05 20.46 9.55
C GLY A 96 -0.55 19.42 8.59
N ALA A 97 -0.70 19.75 7.30
CA ALA A 97 -1.05 18.78 6.27
C ALA A 97 0.15 17.86 5.94
N ASP A 98 -0.13 16.62 5.54
CA ASP A 98 0.89 15.59 5.27
C ASP A 98 1.31 15.53 3.81
N ASP A 99 0.46 15.98 2.89
CA ASP A 99 0.74 16.04 1.45
C ASP A 99 -0.15 17.07 0.74
N TYR A 100 0.26 17.47 -0.47
CA TYR A 100 -0.45 18.44 -1.31
C TYR A 100 -0.55 17.92 -2.74
N VAL A 101 -1.73 18.12 -3.35
CA VAL A 101 -1.99 17.78 -4.76
C VAL A 101 -2.59 18.99 -5.45
N THR A 102 -2.00 19.42 -6.56
CA THR A 102 -2.48 20.57 -7.32
C THR A 102 -3.61 20.22 -8.28
N LYS A 103 -4.67 21.02 -8.29
CA LYS A 103 -5.74 20.95 -9.30
C LYS A 103 -5.28 21.63 -10.61
N PRO A 104 -5.53 21.04 -11.80
CA PRO A 104 -6.14 19.73 -12.03
C PRO A 104 -5.15 18.57 -11.75
N PHE A 105 -5.62 17.52 -11.12
CA PHE A 105 -4.82 16.36 -10.75
C PHE A 105 -5.17 15.10 -11.56
N ASN A 106 -4.22 14.19 -11.63
CA ASN A 106 -4.47 12.83 -12.12
C ASN A 106 -5.07 11.99 -10.98
N PRO A 107 -6.29 11.42 -11.13
CA PRO A 107 -6.90 10.60 -10.08
C PRO A 107 -6.01 9.42 -9.62
N LEU A 108 -5.27 8.78 -10.52
CA LEU A 108 -4.36 7.67 -10.17
C LEU A 108 -3.19 8.14 -9.31
N GLU A 109 -2.68 9.37 -9.54
CA GLU A 109 -1.65 9.97 -8.69
C GLU A 109 -2.21 10.22 -7.28
N LEU A 110 -3.40 10.79 -7.16
CA LEU A 110 -4.04 11.03 -5.88
C LEU A 110 -4.24 9.71 -5.10
N ILE A 111 -4.71 8.66 -5.76
CA ILE A 111 -4.86 7.33 -5.15
C ILE A 111 -3.53 6.76 -4.66
N ALA A 112 -2.46 6.89 -5.44
CA ALA A 112 -1.12 6.43 -5.03
C ALA A 112 -0.62 7.16 -3.77
N ARG A 113 -0.85 8.47 -3.66
CA ARG A 113 -0.52 9.29 -2.49
C ARG A 113 -1.35 8.90 -1.27
N ILE A 114 -2.67 8.70 -1.43
CA ILE A 114 -3.58 8.23 -0.38
C ILE A 114 -3.09 6.89 0.18
N LYS A 115 -2.80 5.91 -0.67
CA LYS A 115 -2.26 4.61 -0.25
C LYS A 115 -0.95 4.75 0.53
N SER A 116 -0.05 5.62 0.07
CA SER A 116 1.23 5.86 0.76
C SER A 116 1.05 6.47 2.15
N GLN A 117 0.17 7.46 2.29
CA GLN A 117 -0.11 8.12 3.57
C GLN A 117 -0.83 7.20 4.55
N LEU A 118 -1.86 6.46 4.10
CA LEU A 118 -2.55 5.47 4.92
C LEU A 118 -1.60 4.41 5.45
N ARG A 119 -0.77 3.82 4.59
CA ARG A 119 0.22 2.81 5.00
C ARG A 119 1.15 3.34 6.10
N ARG A 120 1.64 4.58 5.98
CA ARG A 120 2.51 5.21 7.00
C ARG A 120 1.76 5.40 8.30
N TYR A 121 0.56 5.93 8.26
CA TYR A 121 -0.28 6.21 9.41
C TYR A 121 -0.66 4.93 10.18
N MET A 122 -1.12 3.90 9.47
CA MET A 122 -1.51 2.62 10.06
C MET A 122 -0.30 1.93 10.72
N LYS A 123 0.87 2.05 10.11
CA LYS A 123 2.12 1.50 10.68
C LYS A 123 2.54 2.22 11.95
N MET A 124 2.43 3.54 12.02
CA MET A 124 2.81 4.35 13.20
C MET A 124 1.87 4.11 14.38
N ASN A 125 0.59 3.86 14.14
CA ASN A 125 -0.41 3.72 15.19
C ASN A 125 -0.64 2.26 15.66
N GLY A 126 0.16 1.30 15.18
CA GLY A 126 -0.04 -0.12 15.49
C GLY A 126 -1.40 -0.67 15.00
N LEU A 127 -2.14 0.12 14.21
CA LEU A 127 -3.42 -0.22 13.60
C LEU A 127 -3.24 -0.98 12.28
N ALA A 128 -1.99 -1.29 11.91
CA ALA A 128 -1.70 -2.09 10.73
C ALA A 128 -2.35 -3.47 10.88
N LEU A 129 -3.58 -3.54 10.38
CA LEU A 129 -4.22 -4.79 10.06
C LEU A 129 -3.27 -5.52 9.13
N GLN A 130 -2.88 -6.73 9.53
CA GLN A 130 -2.05 -7.70 8.81
C GLN A 130 -1.23 -7.06 7.69
N ASN A 131 -0.01 -6.72 8.04
CA ASN A 131 1.01 -6.08 7.22
C ASN A 131 0.94 -6.54 5.75
N GLU A 132 0.60 -5.64 4.81
CA GLU A 132 0.96 -5.89 3.39
C GLU A 132 2.47 -6.14 3.24
N ASP A 133 3.25 -5.75 4.24
CA ASP A 133 4.68 -5.98 4.35
C ASP A 133 5.04 -7.27 5.11
N GLU A 134 4.09 -7.94 5.77
CA GLU A 134 4.27 -9.25 6.39
C GLU A 134 3.35 -10.27 5.73
N LEU A 135 3.96 -11.30 5.18
CA LEU A 135 3.27 -12.44 4.61
C LEU A 135 3.48 -13.63 5.55
N GLU A 136 2.40 -14.27 5.95
CA GLU A 136 2.43 -15.52 6.72
C GLU A 136 1.99 -16.68 5.82
N ILE A 137 2.83 -17.70 5.74
CA ILE A 137 2.60 -18.92 4.94
C ILE A 137 2.98 -20.12 5.79
N GLY A 138 2.01 -20.77 6.43
CA GLY A 138 2.27 -21.76 7.46
C GLY A 138 3.11 -21.16 8.58
N GLU A 139 4.23 -21.78 8.93
CA GLU A 139 5.15 -21.30 9.97
C GLU A 139 6.17 -20.27 9.43
N MET A 140 6.13 -19.95 8.13
CA MET A 140 7.05 -18.99 7.53
C MET A 140 6.44 -17.58 7.57
N LYS A 141 7.21 -16.61 8.14
CA LYS A 141 6.89 -15.17 8.17
C LYS A 141 7.91 -14.41 7.34
N ILE A 142 7.41 -13.59 6.42
CA ILE A 142 8.23 -12.78 5.51
C ILE A 142 7.91 -11.31 5.77
N ASN A 143 8.88 -10.53 6.22
CA ASN A 143 8.73 -9.08 6.30
C ASN A 143 9.38 -8.42 5.10
N ILE A 144 8.55 -7.83 4.24
CA ILE A 144 8.96 -7.25 2.96
C ILE A 144 9.77 -5.96 3.16
N SER A 145 9.39 -5.14 4.13
CA SER A 145 10.07 -3.85 4.36
C SER A 145 11.45 -3.99 4.95
N THR A 146 11.68 -5.01 5.79
CA THR A 146 12.97 -5.30 6.40
C THR A 146 13.78 -6.36 5.66
N HIS A 147 13.20 -7.02 4.65
CA HIS A 147 13.78 -8.17 3.93
C HIS A 147 14.14 -9.34 4.87
N THR A 148 13.33 -9.54 5.91
CA THR A 148 13.53 -10.59 6.91
C THR A 148 12.61 -11.77 6.62
N VAL A 149 13.13 -12.99 6.73
CA VAL A 149 12.38 -14.25 6.64
C VAL A 149 12.61 -15.04 7.91
N ILE A 150 11.53 -15.48 8.54
CA ILE A 150 11.56 -16.33 9.74
C ILE A 150 10.85 -17.62 9.39
N VAL A 151 11.45 -18.76 9.67
CA VAL A 151 10.88 -20.11 9.50
C VAL A 151 11.06 -20.85 10.81
N ASP A 152 9.98 -21.43 11.33
CA ASP A 152 9.99 -22.15 12.63
C ASP A 152 10.59 -21.31 13.79
N GLY A 153 10.42 -19.99 13.73
CA GLY A 153 10.94 -19.05 14.74
C GLY A 153 12.39 -18.62 14.56
N GLU A 154 13.11 -19.14 13.59
CA GLU A 154 14.50 -18.79 13.28
C GLU A 154 14.62 -17.91 12.05
N GLU A 155 15.51 -16.87 12.12
CA GLU A 155 15.76 -15.98 10.99
C GLU A 155 16.61 -16.68 9.91
N VAL A 156 16.09 -16.68 8.68
CA VAL A 156 16.72 -17.26 7.49
C VAL A 156 17.34 -16.18 6.62
N LYS A 157 18.65 -16.24 6.40
CA LYS A 157 19.37 -15.26 5.56
C LYS A 157 19.28 -15.63 4.07
N LEU A 158 18.51 -14.82 3.34
CA LEU A 158 18.42 -14.89 1.88
C LEU A 158 19.26 -13.80 1.21
N THR A 159 19.82 -14.13 0.04
CA THR A 159 20.39 -13.08 -0.82
C THR A 159 19.27 -12.23 -1.43
N PRO A 160 19.54 -10.99 -1.91
CA PRO A 160 18.50 -10.14 -2.50
C PRO A 160 17.68 -10.81 -3.61
N ARG A 161 18.32 -11.63 -4.46
CA ARG A 161 17.63 -12.36 -5.53
C ARG A 161 16.77 -13.52 -5.02
N GLU A 162 17.26 -14.25 -4.03
CA GLU A 162 16.51 -15.30 -3.37
C GLU A 162 15.27 -14.73 -2.67
N PHE A 163 15.44 -13.59 -1.97
CA PHE A 163 14.33 -12.89 -1.34
C PHE A 163 13.29 -12.42 -2.37
N SER A 164 13.71 -11.77 -3.46
CA SER A 164 12.78 -11.29 -4.50
C SER A 164 12.00 -12.43 -5.17
N ILE A 165 12.59 -13.60 -5.35
CA ILE A 165 11.87 -14.79 -5.85
C ILE A 165 10.83 -15.25 -4.83
N LEU A 166 11.23 -15.37 -3.56
CA LEU A 166 10.32 -15.78 -2.49
C LEU A 166 9.15 -14.81 -2.35
N GLU A 167 9.43 -13.51 -2.32
CA GLU A 167 8.43 -12.44 -2.26
C GLU A 167 7.43 -12.52 -3.43
N LEU A 168 7.94 -12.69 -4.67
CA LEU A 168 7.08 -12.80 -5.85
C LEU A 168 6.07 -13.95 -5.72
N LEU A 169 6.52 -15.11 -5.28
CA LEU A 169 5.67 -16.28 -5.13
C LEU A 169 4.73 -16.15 -3.92
N ALA A 170 5.22 -15.60 -2.81
CA ALA A 170 4.48 -15.43 -1.57
C ALA A 170 3.35 -14.39 -1.69
N ARG A 171 3.55 -13.32 -2.45
CA ARG A 171 2.50 -12.33 -2.76
C ARG A 171 1.40 -12.87 -3.67
N ASN A 172 1.63 -14.00 -4.33
CA ASN A 172 0.69 -14.58 -5.29
C ASN A 172 0.41 -16.07 -4.99
N PRO A 173 -0.09 -16.42 -3.81
CA PRO A 173 -0.29 -17.80 -3.40
C PRO A 173 -1.30 -18.51 -4.32
N GLY A 174 -0.96 -19.73 -4.72
CA GLY A 174 -1.71 -20.54 -5.69
C GLY A 174 -1.42 -20.23 -7.15
N MET A 175 -0.79 -19.09 -7.47
CA MET A 175 -0.45 -18.72 -8.85
C MET A 175 0.86 -19.39 -9.28
N VAL A 176 0.86 -20.01 -10.47
CA VAL A 176 2.04 -20.64 -11.05
C VAL A 176 2.77 -19.62 -11.92
N PHE A 177 4.08 -19.47 -11.68
CA PHE A 177 4.97 -18.66 -12.50
C PHE A 177 5.95 -19.55 -13.24
N SER A 178 6.08 -19.37 -14.55
CA SER A 178 7.15 -20.03 -15.31
C SER A 178 8.52 -19.48 -14.92
N ALA A 179 9.58 -20.22 -15.20
CA ALA A 179 10.95 -19.74 -14.96
C ALA A 179 11.23 -18.42 -15.69
N GLU A 180 10.72 -18.28 -16.91
CA GLU A 180 10.83 -17.05 -17.69
C GLU A 180 10.11 -15.87 -17.01
N GLN A 181 8.88 -16.05 -16.55
CA GLN A 181 8.13 -15.02 -15.81
C GLN A 181 8.82 -14.62 -14.51
N ILE A 182 9.37 -15.57 -13.75
CA ILE A 182 10.14 -15.28 -12.55
C ILE A 182 11.38 -14.46 -12.91
N TYR A 183 12.10 -14.87 -13.95
CA TYR A 183 13.29 -14.14 -14.38
C TYR A 183 12.96 -12.72 -14.78
N GLU A 184 11.99 -12.50 -15.68
CA GLU A 184 11.59 -11.17 -16.14
C GLU A 184 11.18 -10.25 -14.98
N LYS A 185 10.40 -10.76 -14.02
CA LYS A 185 9.91 -9.97 -12.87
C LYS A 185 11.00 -9.65 -11.85
N VAL A 186 11.93 -10.58 -11.60
CA VAL A 186 12.95 -10.43 -10.56
C VAL A 186 14.21 -9.74 -11.09
N TRP A 187 14.61 -10.00 -12.33
CA TRP A 187 15.80 -9.35 -12.94
C TRP A 187 15.47 -8.09 -13.72
N ASN A 188 14.19 -7.87 -14.03
CA ASN A 188 13.71 -6.76 -14.88
C ASN A 188 14.34 -6.76 -16.27
N GLU A 189 14.62 -7.95 -16.80
CA GLU A 189 15.26 -8.17 -18.10
C GLU A 189 14.51 -9.26 -18.86
N ARG A 190 14.29 -9.09 -20.16
CA ARG A 190 13.79 -10.15 -21.04
C ARG A 190 14.87 -11.19 -21.24
N SER A 191 14.61 -12.42 -20.84
CA SER A 191 15.58 -13.49 -20.89
C SER A 191 15.39 -14.36 -22.14
N PHE A 192 16.51 -14.70 -22.77
CA PHE A 192 16.56 -15.75 -23.81
C PHE A 192 17.08 -17.12 -23.25
N LYS A 193 17.57 -17.19 -22.02
CA LYS A 193 18.13 -18.41 -21.40
C LYS A 193 18.02 -18.41 -19.88
N SER A 194 16.79 -18.32 -19.35
CA SER A 194 16.55 -18.10 -17.91
C SER A 194 16.37 -19.35 -17.07
N ASP A 195 16.03 -20.48 -17.66
CA ASP A 195 15.57 -21.68 -16.93
C ASP A 195 16.56 -22.18 -15.88
N ASN A 196 17.85 -22.26 -16.23
CA ASN A 196 18.88 -22.73 -15.32
C ASN A 196 19.14 -21.75 -14.17
N THR A 197 19.08 -20.43 -14.41
CA THR A 197 19.35 -19.42 -13.39
C THR A 197 18.27 -19.44 -12.30
N VAL A 198 17.01 -19.44 -12.70
CA VAL A 198 15.87 -19.47 -11.76
C VAL A 198 15.87 -20.77 -10.97
N MET A 199 16.09 -21.91 -11.64
CA MET A 199 16.12 -23.23 -11.02
C MET A 199 17.19 -23.35 -9.92
N VAL A 200 18.39 -22.77 -10.17
CA VAL A 200 19.47 -22.72 -9.17
C VAL A 200 19.08 -21.90 -7.95
N HIS A 201 18.44 -20.73 -8.16
CA HIS A 201 17.99 -19.88 -7.04
C HIS A 201 16.84 -20.54 -6.26
N ILE A 202 15.85 -21.12 -6.94
CA ILE A 202 14.76 -21.87 -6.28
C ILE A 202 15.33 -23.01 -5.40
N ARG A 203 16.33 -23.75 -5.92
CA ARG A 203 17.00 -24.77 -5.13
C ARG A 203 17.66 -24.20 -3.87
N LYS A 204 18.41 -23.08 -4.00
CA LYS A 204 19.06 -22.41 -2.87
C LYS A 204 18.05 -21.86 -1.86
N VAL A 205 16.94 -21.29 -2.32
CA VAL A 205 15.86 -20.84 -1.42
C VAL A 205 15.32 -22.05 -0.64
N ARG A 206 14.99 -23.15 -1.32
CA ARG A 206 14.51 -24.37 -0.66
C ARG A 206 15.51 -24.93 0.36
N GLU A 207 16.81 -24.94 0.04
CA GLU A 207 17.86 -25.39 0.97
C GLU A 207 17.88 -24.59 2.28
N LYS A 208 17.28 -23.38 2.28
CA LYS A 208 17.25 -22.47 3.44
C LYS A 208 15.91 -22.44 4.18
N ILE A 209 14.79 -22.60 3.46
CA ILE A 209 13.44 -22.44 4.05
C ILE A 209 12.69 -23.76 4.24
N GLU A 210 13.11 -24.84 3.61
CA GLU A 210 12.42 -26.12 3.66
C GLU A 210 13.16 -27.09 4.58
N GLU A 211 12.47 -27.78 5.47
CA GLU A 211 13.05 -28.88 6.26
C GLU A 211 13.66 -29.96 5.34
N ASN A 212 12.96 -30.29 4.27
CA ASN A 212 13.45 -31.20 3.24
C ASN A 212 13.34 -30.61 1.84
N PRO A 213 14.44 -30.06 1.26
CA PRO A 213 14.43 -29.44 -0.07
C PRO A 213 13.97 -30.36 -1.21
N ARG A 214 14.04 -31.68 -1.03
CA ARG A 214 13.55 -32.66 -2.03
C ARG A 214 12.05 -32.91 -1.92
N LYS A 215 11.45 -32.60 -0.79
CA LYS A 215 10.00 -32.68 -0.55
C LYS A 215 9.48 -31.33 -0.02
N PRO A 216 9.58 -30.27 -0.83
CA PRO A 216 9.27 -28.92 -0.37
C PRO A 216 7.80 -28.78 0.02
N ILE A 217 7.54 -28.05 1.10
CA ILE A 217 6.19 -27.69 1.55
C ILE A 217 5.80 -26.29 1.08
N TYR A 218 6.72 -25.34 1.04
CA TYR A 218 6.47 -23.96 0.66
C TYR A 218 6.50 -23.77 -0.86
N ILE A 219 7.66 -23.95 -1.49
CA ILE A 219 7.78 -23.72 -2.94
C ILE A 219 7.54 -25.02 -3.70
N LYS A 220 6.39 -25.15 -4.33
CA LYS A 220 6.02 -26.33 -5.14
C LYS A 220 6.50 -26.19 -6.57
N THR A 221 6.91 -27.32 -7.17
CA THR A 221 7.14 -27.42 -8.63
C THR A 221 5.87 -27.91 -9.30
N VAL A 222 5.41 -27.16 -10.30
CA VAL A 222 4.38 -27.62 -11.24
C VAL A 222 5.10 -28.08 -12.50
N TRP A 223 5.21 -29.41 -12.65
CA TRP A 223 6.01 -30.04 -13.71
C TRP A 223 5.63 -29.56 -15.10
N GLY A 224 6.61 -29.15 -15.88
CA GLY A 224 6.42 -28.61 -17.23
C GLY A 224 5.84 -27.19 -17.29
N VAL A 225 5.54 -26.55 -16.13
CA VAL A 225 4.93 -25.21 -16.08
C VAL A 225 5.80 -24.21 -15.31
N GLY A 226 6.18 -24.53 -14.05
CA GLY A 226 6.94 -23.58 -13.22
C GLY A 226 6.86 -23.83 -11.73
N TYR A 227 6.77 -22.75 -10.96
CA TYR A 227 6.81 -22.78 -9.49
C TYR A 227 5.66 -21.97 -8.89
N LYS A 228 5.20 -22.35 -7.72
CA LYS A 228 4.19 -21.64 -6.93
C LYS A 228 4.40 -21.84 -5.43
N ILE A 229 3.75 -21.00 -4.64
CA ILE A 229 3.45 -21.25 -3.22
C ILE A 229 1.96 -21.60 -3.10
N GLU A 230 1.60 -22.60 -2.29
CA GLU A 230 0.19 -22.95 -2.07
C GLU A 230 -0.53 -21.87 -1.24
N LYS A 231 -1.86 -21.84 -1.31
CA LYS A 231 -2.67 -20.94 -0.49
C LYS A 231 -2.81 -21.41 0.94
N ASP A 232 -2.92 -22.73 1.09
CA ASP A 232 -3.18 -23.38 2.38
C ASP A 232 -2.02 -24.37 2.63
N ILE A 233 -1.14 -24.02 3.56
CA ILE A 233 -0.02 -24.83 4.04
C ILE A 233 -0.16 -25.01 5.55
#